data_1008f5d72612c2f722e7adddd99a9251
#
_entry.id   1008f5d72612c2f722e7adddd99a9251
#
_cell.length_a   1.000
_cell.length_b   1.000
_cell.length_c   1.000
_cell.angle_alpha   90.00
_cell.angle_beta   90.00
_cell.angle_gamma   90.00
#
_symmetry.space_group_name_H-M   'P 1'
#
loop_
_entity.id
_entity.type
_entity.pdbx_description
1 polymer ?
#
loop_
_entity_poly.entity_id
_entity_poly.type
_entity_poly.pdbx_seq_one_letter_code
_entity_poly.pdbx_strand_id
1 'polypeptide(L)'
;MALEAFIRSQVVIAFNQLDDIAKRWTYVQRSGDPVRDVESGVTTYPSTEIVIPKAVKVRFKKDEKDAHGQTLVGEKVLFPRVFLPGDFETATSDYLVDQNDIIWEIISDLGDPASALAMFQVRSTRKKTP
;
A
#
# COMPACT_ATOMS: atom_id res chain seq x y z
N MET A 1 -16.85 -13.56 -10.83
CA MET A 1 -18.19 -13.46 -10.24
C MET A 1 -18.74 -12.06 -10.42
N ALA A 2 -19.99 -11.95 -10.86
CA ALA A 2 -20.63 -10.67 -11.16
C ALA A 2 -20.69 -9.73 -9.94
N LEU A 3 -21.00 -10.27 -8.76
CA LEU A 3 -21.10 -9.46 -7.54
C LEU A 3 -19.75 -8.86 -7.14
N GLU A 4 -18.69 -9.64 -7.21
CA GLU A 4 -17.33 -9.16 -6.87
C GLU A 4 -16.89 -8.05 -7.84
N ALA A 5 -17.11 -8.25 -9.13
CA ALA A 5 -16.76 -7.23 -10.13
C ALA A 5 -17.57 -5.96 -9.93
N PHE A 6 -18.85 -6.08 -9.56
CA PHE A 6 -19.71 -4.94 -9.26
C PHE A 6 -19.19 -4.15 -8.06
N ILE A 7 -18.84 -4.85 -6.97
CA ILE A 7 -18.29 -4.22 -5.77
C ILE A 7 -16.99 -3.49 -6.09
N ARG A 8 -16.10 -4.11 -6.85
CA ARG A 8 -14.84 -3.48 -7.27
C ARG A 8 -15.07 -2.21 -8.07
N SER A 9 -16.04 -2.22 -8.99
CA SER A 9 -16.40 -1.04 -9.77
C SER A 9 -16.91 0.09 -8.89
N GLN A 10 -17.77 -0.21 -7.92
CA GLN A 10 -18.32 0.79 -7.00
C GLN A 10 -17.23 1.39 -6.13
N VAL A 11 -16.25 0.61 -5.71
CA VAL A 11 -15.12 1.10 -4.93
C VAL A 11 -14.29 2.10 -5.73
N VAL A 12 -14.01 1.81 -7.00
CA VAL A 12 -13.27 2.74 -7.86
C VAL A 12 -14.04 4.05 -8.03
N ILE A 13 -15.35 3.98 -8.28
CA ILE A 13 -16.18 5.17 -8.42
C ILE A 13 -16.15 6.01 -7.14
N ALA A 14 -16.28 5.36 -5.98
CA ALA A 14 -16.25 6.05 -4.70
C ALA A 14 -14.90 6.77 -4.48
N PHE A 15 -13.78 6.10 -4.77
CA PHE A 15 -12.47 6.72 -4.63
C PHE A 15 -12.25 7.88 -5.61
N ASN A 16 -12.79 7.80 -6.81
CA ASN A 16 -12.71 8.90 -7.77
C ASN A 16 -13.46 10.15 -7.32
N GLN A 17 -14.42 10.00 -6.40
CA GLN A 17 -15.17 11.12 -5.84
C GLN A 17 -14.51 11.73 -4.59
N LEU A 18 -13.39 11.18 -4.14
CA LEU A 18 -12.69 11.63 -2.94
C LEU A 18 -11.45 12.48 -3.29
N ASP A 19 -11.61 13.42 -4.25
CA ASP A 19 -10.47 14.19 -4.77
C ASP A 19 -9.70 14.96 -3.69
N ASP A 20 -10.38 15.41 -2.63
CA ASP A 20 -9.74 16.21 -1.58
C ASP A 20 -8.92 15.36 -0.60
N ILE A 21 -9.29 14.11 -0.40
CA ILE A 21 -8.64 13.24 0.60
C ILE A 21 -7.91 12.05 0.00
N ALA A 22 -8.30 11.61 -1.20
CA ALA A 22 -7.62 10.53 -1.91
C ALA A 22 -6.50 11.12 -2.76
N LYS A 23 -5.27 10.70 -2.50
CA LYS A 23 -4.08 11.22 -3.16
C LYS A 23 -3.33 10.11 -3.86
N ARG A 24 -2.44 10.50 -4.76
CA ARG A 24 -1.59 9.56 -5.47
C ARG A 24 -0.50 9.03 -4.54
N TRP A 25 -0.34 7.71 -4.53
CA TRP A 25 0.73 7.02 -3.82
C TRP A 25 1.46 6.10 -4.80
N THR A 26 2.62 5.63 -4.40
CA THR A 26 3.36 4.64 -5.16
C THR A 26 3.65 3.44 -4.26
N TYR A 27 3.31 2.24 -4.72
CA TYR A 27 3.68 1.00 -4.06
C TYR A 27 5.01 0.55 -4.65
N VAL A 28 6.03 0.38 -3.82
CA VAL A 28 7.35 -0.07 -4.27
C VAL A 28 7.53 -1.51 -3.83
N GLN A 29 7.50 -2.39 -4.82
CA GLN A 29 7.68 -3.82 -4.62
C GLN A 29 9.12 -4.18 -4.90
N ARG A 30 9.82 -4.67 -3.91
CA ARG A 30 11.19 -5.16 -4.09
C ARG A 30 11.14 -6.55 -4.68
N SER A 31 11.87 -6.76 -5.76
CA SER A 31 11.89 -8.03 -6.47
C SER A 31 13.33 -8.48 -6.69
N GLY A 32 13.58 -9.76 -6.40
CA GLY A 32 14.89 -10.35 -6.61
C GLY A 32 15.90 -10.03 -5.52
N ASP A 33 17.09 -10.60 -5.69
CA ASP A 33 18.18 -10.45 -4.75
C ASP A 33 18.89 -9.10 -4.91
N PRO A 34 19.46 -8.56 -3.82
CA PRO A 34 20.25 -7.33 -3.94
C PRO A 34 21.47 -7.53 -4.86
N VAL A 35 21.76 -6.52 -5.66
CA VAL A 35 22.88 -6.52 -6.58
C VAL A 35 23.94 -5.57 -6.03
N ARG A 36 25.15 -6.07 -5.82
CA ARG A 36 26.28 -5.26 -5.35
C ARG A 36 27.18 -4.91 -6.52
N ASP A 37 27.46 -3.61 -6.68
CA ASP A 37 28.45 -3.14 -7.62
C ASP A 37 29.84 -3.30 -7.01
N VAL A 38 30.68 -4.13 -7.62
CA VAL A 38 32.00 -4.44 -7.11
C VAL A 38 32.91 -3.21 -7.14
N GLU A 39 32.75 -2.33 -8.12
CA GLU A 39 33.59 -1.15 -8.27
C GLU A 39 33.24 -0.04 -7.26
N SER A 40 31.95 0.24 -7.08
CA SER A 40 31.50 1.32 -6.19
C SER A 40 31.22 0.84 -4.77
N GLY A 41 31.05 -0.46 -4.56
CA GLY A 41 30.65 -1.02 -3.27
C GLY A 41 29.17 -0.77 -2.92
N VAL A 42 28.40 -0.19 -3.83
CA VAL A 42 26.97 0.12 -3.60
C VAL A 42 26.13 -1.11 -3.82
N THR A 43 25.20 -1.37 -2.90
CA THR A 43 24.20 -2.43 -3.03
C THR A 43 22.90 -1.82 -3.54
N THR A 44 22.38 -2.36 -4.64
CA THR A 44 21.11 -1.94 -5.23
C THR A 44 20.10 -3.06 -5.09
N TYR A 45 18.88 -2.68 -4.71
CA TYR A 45 17.76 -3.62 -4.59
C TYR A 45 16.83 -3.44 -5.79
N PRO A 46 16.69 -4.47 -6.65
CA PRO A 46 15.71 -4.40 -7.74
C PRO A 46 14.32 -4.13 -7.18
N SER A 47 13.59 -3.23 -7.83
CA SER A 47 12.24 -2.89 -7.40
C SER A 47 11.36 -2.57 -8.58
N THR A 48 10.06 -2.78 -8.39
CA THR A 48 9.01 -2.43 -9.34
C THR A 48 8.10 -1.41 -8.66
N GLU A 49 7.82 -0.30 -9.34
CA GLU A 49 6.92 0.72 -8.84
C GLU A 49 5.54 0.55 -9.45
N ILE A 50 4.53 0.60 -8.61
CA ILE A 50 3.13 0.55 -9.02
C ILE A 50 2.47 1.85 -8.59
N VAL A 51 2.00 2.64 -9.55
CA VAL A 51 1.33 3.91 -9.25
C VAL A 51 -0.09 3.61 -8.78
N ILE A 52 -0.43 4.15 -7.61
CA ILE A 52 -1.78 4.08 -7.04
C ILE A 52 -2.40 5.47 -7.21
N PRO A 53 -3.30 5.66 -8.20
CA PRO A 53 -3.82 7.00 -8.50
C PRO A 53 -4.56 7.66 -7.36
N LYS A 54 -5.29 6.87 -6.57
CA LYS A 54 -6.11 7.36 -5.48
C LYS A 54 -5.99 6.44 -4.28
N ALA A 55 -5.44 6.94 -3.20
CA ALA A 55 -5.35 6.22 -1.93
C ALA A 55 -5.68 7.15 -0.78
N VAL A 56 -6.29 6.62 0.26
CA VAL A 56 -6.67 7.36 1.45
C VAL A 56 -5.88 6.82 2.64
N LYS A 57 -5.28 7.72 3.41
CA LYS A 57 -4.58 7.39 4.65
C LYS A 57 -5.45 7.82 5.81
N VAL A 58 -5.74 6.92 6.73
CA VAL A 58 -6.53 7.21 7.92
C VAL A 58 -5.86 6.63 9.16
N ARG A 59 -6.10 7.25 10.31
CA ARG A 59 -5.64 6.70 11.58
C ARG A 59 -6.61 5.61 12.05
N PHE A 60 -6.08 4.61 12.74
CA PHE A 60 -6.93 3.64 13.40
C PHE A 60 -7.73 4.32 14.51
N LYS A 61 -8.96 3.86 14.69
CA LYS A 61 -9.77 4.29 15.83
C LYS A 61 -9.11 3.77 17.12
N LYS A 62 -9.27 4.53 18.22
CA LYS A 62 -8.89 4.03 19.53
C LYS A 62 -9.59 2.70 19.76
N ASP A 63 -8.87 1.69 20.18
CA ASP A 63 -9.39 0.33 20.40
C ASP A 63 -9.75 -0.47 19.13
N GLU A 64 -9.41 0.01 17.94
CA GLU A 64 -9.57 -0.80 16.74
C GLU A 64 -8.64 -2.01 16.81
N LYS A 65 -9.18 -3.21 16.50
CA LYS A 65 -8.44 -4.47 16.60
C LYS A 65 -8.41 -5.20 15.27
N ASP A 66 -7.38 -6.02 15.07
CA ASP A 66 -7.27 -6.90 13.92
C ASP A 66 -8.14 -8.16 14.11
N ALA A 67 -8.07 -9.09 13.13
CA ALA A 67 -8.82 -10.34 13.19
C ALA A 67 -8.44 -11.25 14.35
N HIS A 68 -7.27 -11.02 14.95
CA HIS A 68 -6.76 -11.80 16.09
C HIS A 68 -6.98 -11.10 17.43
N GLY A 69 -7.69 -9.98 17.44
CA GLY A 69 -8.00 -9.24 18.67
C GLY A 69 -6.88 -8.35 19.17
N GLN A 70 -5.82 -8.16 18.42
CA GLN A 70 -4.71 -7.26 18.78
C GLN A 70 -5.03 -5.83 18.40
N THR A 71 -4.72 -4.89 19.31
CA THR A 71 -4.93 -3.47 19.05
C THR A 71 -4.04 -3.00 17.91
N LEU A 72 -4.65 -2.36 16.91
CA LEU A 72 -3.93 -1.79 15.77
C LEU A 72 -3.38 -0.42 16.14
N VAL A 73 -2.15 -0.17 15.74
CA VAL A 73 -1.45 1.09 15.99
C VAL A 73 -0.96 1.69 14.68
N GLY A 74 -0.75 3.01 14.66
CA GLY A 74 -0.27 3.71 13.48
C GLY A 74 -1.41 4.15 12.57
N GLU A 75 -1.21 3.97 11.29
CA GLU A 75 -2.15 4.43 10.27
C GLU A 75 -2.38 3.33 9.25
N LYS A 76 -3.46 3.45 8.50
CA LYS A 76 -3.74 2.52 7.39
C LYS A 76 -3.93 3.30 6.11
N VAL A 77 -3.51 2.68 5.00
CA VAL A 77 -3.70 3.19 3.64
C VAL A 77 -4.65 2.25 2.93
N LEU A 78 -5.67 2.83 2.30
CA LEU A 78 -6.69 2.10 1.57
C LEU A 78 -6.76 2.60 0.13
N PHE A 79 -6.92 1.68 -0.80
CA PHE A 79 -7.15 2.03 -2.20
C PHE A 79 -7.86 0.87 -2.91
N PRO A 80 -8.49 1.12 -4.08
CA PRO A 80 -9.11 0.04 -4.84
C PRO A 80 -8.10 -1.05 -5.22
N ARG A 81 -8.44 -2.29 -4.93
CA ARG A 81 -7.57 -3.44 -5.21
C ARG A 81 -7.20 -3.55 -6.68
N VAL A 82 -8.06 -3.06 -7.59
CA VAL A 82 -7.82 -3.14 -9.03
C VAL A 82 -6.59 -2.35 -9.48
N PHE A 83 -6.08 -1.45 -8.65
CA PHE A 83 -4.84 -0.72 -8.98
C PHE A 83 -3.60 -1.60 -8.84
N LEU A 84 -3.71 -2.77 -8.22
CA LEU A 84 -2.63 -3.74 -8.11
C LEU A 84 -2.81 -4.84 -9.16
N PRO A 85 -1.71 -5.47 -9.62
CA PRO A 85 -1.79 -6.65 -10.50
C PRO A 85 -2.61 -7.78 -9.87
N GLY A 86 -3.25 -8.62 -10.69
CA GLY A 86 -4.09 -9.71 -10.21
C GLY A 86 -3.35 -10.76 -9.41
N ASP A 87 -2.06 -10.95 -9.69
CA ASP A 87 -1.18 -11.91 -9.01
C ASP A 87 -0.31 -11.26 -7.93
N PHE A 88 -0.68 -10.06 -7.49
CA PHE A 88 0.10 -9.29 -6.55
C PHE A 88 0.10 -9.94 -5.16
N GLU A 89 1.29 -10.03 -4.55
CA GLU A 89 1.49 -10.46 -3.18
C GLU A 89 2.41 -9.48 -2.46
N THR A 90 2.07 -9.13 -1.22
CA THR A 90 2.86 -8.23 -0.40
C THR A 90 4.04 -8.99 0.21
N ALA A 91 5.23 -8.42 0.06
CA ALA A 91 6.44 -8.93 0.72
C ALA A 91 6.83 -8.00 1.87
N THR A 92 7.60 -8.54 2.83
CA THR A 92 7.98 -7.81 4.05
C THR A 92 8.87 -6.60 3.79
N SER A 93 9.56 -6.58 2.64
CA SER A 93 10.46 -5.48 2.28
C SER A 93 9.79 -4.41 1.43
N ASP A 94 8.52 -4.60 1.07
CA ASP A 94 7.78 -3.62 0.27
C ASP A 94 7.45 -2.39 1.10
N TYR A 95 7.28 -1.26 0.42
CA TYR A 95 6.90 -0.01 1.10
C TYR A 95 6.04 0.85 0.19
N LEU A 96 5.40 1.85 0.80
CA LEU A 96 4.58 2.83 0.10
C LEU A 96 5.25 4.20 0.16
N VAL A 97 5.06 5.00 -0.88
CA VAL A 97 5.55 6.38 -0.93
C VAL A 97 4.34 7.28 -1.17
N ASP A 98 4.19 8.30 -0.32
CA ASP A 98 3.07 9.24 -0.44
C ASP A 98 3.34 10.35 -1.48
N GLN A 99 2.41 11.26 -1.65
CA GLN A 99 2.53 12.35 -2.62
C GLN A 99 3.64 13.35 -2.26
N ASN A 100 4.17 13.30 -1.05
CA ASN A 100 5.27 14.14 -0.58
C ASN A 100 6.60 13.41 -0.59
N ASP A 101 6.68 12.25 -1.24
CA ASP A 101 7.87 11.39 -1.34
C ASP A 101 8.34 10.81 -0.01
N ILE A 102 7.46 10.76 0.99
CA ILE A 102 7.78 10.16 2.29
C ILE A 102 7.54 8.65 2.21
N ILE A 103 8.51 7.91 2.70
CA ILE A 103 8.47 6.44 2.72
C ILE A 103 7.64 5.97 3.92
N TRP A 104 6.68 5.08 3.66
CA TRP A 104 5.83 4.44 4.65
C TRP A 104 6.11 2.95 4.67
N GLU A 105 6.62 2.46 5.79
CA GLU A 105 6.88 1.04 5.97
C GLU A 105 5.58 0.27 6.14
N ILE A 106 5.43 -0.84 5.41
CA ILE A 106 4.26 -1.71 5.54
C ILE A 106 4.48 -2.63 6.74
N ILE A 107 3.58 -2.55 7.72
CA ILE A 107 3.62 -3.41 8.91
C ILE A 107 2.88 -4.71 8.63
N SER A 108 1.70 -4.63 8.02
CA SER A 108 0.92 -5.81 7.67
C SER A 108 -0.07 -5.50 6.56
N ASP A 109 -0.44 -6.54 5.81
CA ASP A 109 -1.54 -6.51 4.86
C ASP A 109 -2.80 -6.91 5.63
N LEU A 110 -3.73 -5.97 5.75
CA LEU A 110 -4.96 -6.21 6.51
C LEU A 110 -6.02 -6.96 5.70
N GLY A 111 -5.84 -7.01 4.38
CA GLY A 111 -6.77 -7.70 3.51
C GLY A 111 -8.13 -7.04 3.40
N ASP A 112 -9.00 -7.68 2.64
CA ASP A 112 -10.38 -7.27 2.47
C ASP A 112 -11.20 -8.50 2.09
N PRO A 113 -12.27 -8.83 2.82
CA PRO A 113 -13.09 -10.02 2.54
C PRO A 113 -13.68 -10.07 1.13
N ALA A 114 -14.00 -8.92 0.55
CA ALA A 114 -14.55 -8.85 -0.81
C ALA A 114 -13.47 -8.69 -1.87
N SER A 115 -12.19 -8.59 -1.50
CA SER A 115 -11.05 -8.32 -2.40
C SER A 115 -11.25 -7.07 -3.26
N ALA A 116 -12.04 -6.11 -2.77
CA ALA A 116 -12.34 -4.86 -3.47
C ALA A 116 -11.40 -3.74 -3.05
N LEU A 117 -10.94 -3.77 -1.81
CA LEU A 117 -10.02 -2.80 -1.24
C LEU A 117 -8.70 -3.46 -0.88
N ALA A 118 -7.60 -2.76 -1.14
CA ALA A 118 -6.33 -3.09 -0.53
C ALA A 118 -6.18 -2.23 0.73
N MET A 119 -5.81 -2.84 1.84
CA MET A 119 -5.62 -2.15 3.12
C MET A 119 -4.29 -2.58 3.72
N PHE A 120 -3.46 -1.59 4.03
CA PHE A 120 -2.14 -1.85 4.61
C PHE A 120 -1.97 -1.05 5.89
N GLN A 121 -1.53 -1.70 6.95
CA GLN A 121 -1.09 -1.03 8.16
C GLN A 121 0.32 -0.49 7.90
N VAL A 122 0.52 0.80 8.11
CA VAL A 122 1.77 1.46 7.74
C VAL A 122 2.30 2.31 8.89
N ARG A 123 3.60 2.59 8.82
CA ARG A 123 4.29 3.46 9.77
C ARG A 123 5.23 4.38 8.99
N SER A 124 5.18 5.68 9.29
CA SER A 124 6.08 6.64 8.66
C SER A 124 7.52 6.40 9.11
N THR A 125 8.43 6.34 8.15
CA THR A 125 9.86 6.30 8.46
C THR A 125 10.43 7.70 8.69
N ARG A 126 9.66 8.72 8.34
CA ARG A 126 10.09 10.14 8.31
C ARG A 126 11.27 10.37 7.37
N LYS A 127 11.48 9.47 6.42
CA LYS A 127 12.53 9.58 5.40
C LYS A 127 11.87 9.84 4.05
N LYS A 128 12.55 10.68 3.24
CA LYS A 128 12.10 10.90 1.87
C LYS A 128 12.85 9.96 0.92
N THR A 129 12.23 9.68 -0.22
CA THR A 129 12.91 8.96 -1.30
C THR A 129 14.09 9.82 -1.81
N PRO A 130 15.20 9.17 -2.18
CA PRO A 130 16.35 9.89 -2.73
C PRO A 130 16.06 10.55 -4.07
#